data_13a13611e6a92b8fa4e50021252b8a7e
#
_entry.id   13a13611e6a92b8fa4e50021252b8a7e
#
_cell.length_a   1.000
_cell.length_b   1.000
_cell.length_c   1.000
_cell.angle_alpha   90.00
_cell.angle_beta   90.00
_cell.angle_gamma   90.00
#
_symmetry.space_group_name_H-M   'P 1'
#
loop_
_entity.id
_entity.type
_entity.pdbx_description
1 polymer ?
#
loop_
_entity_poly.entity_id
_entity_poly.type
_entity_poly.pdbx_seq_one_letter_code
_entity_poly.pdbx_strand_id
1 'polypeptide(L)'
;MSTSFPEWVEPMAATLTQERFTGPEWIFERKLDGIRLLAFKNGLDVRLLSRNRLPQNLPHVAQAIARLPVRDTVLDGEVTWGRGQVTYHVFDIMWLDGRDVTLLPLDERRALLRGLPLRSPLQSVESLNDEKPWERASSEGWEGVIAKRRDSQYEHRRSKHWLKMKCEAAQEFVIGGFTDPQGSRIGLGALLVGYFDGEDFIFAGKVGTGFDTK
;
A
#
# COMPACT_ATOMS: atom_id res chain seq x y z
N MET A 1 24.84 14.35 17.20
CA MET A 1 24.63 15.37 16.15
C MET A 1 23.13 15.53 16.01
N SER A 2 22.60 16.74 16.18
CA SER A 2 21.17 17.01 15.95
C SER A 2 20.96 16.99 14.43
N THR A 3 20.33 15.95 13.94
CA THR A 3 19.89 15.89 12.55
C THR A 3 18.73 16.86 12.38
N SER A 4 18.74 17.68 11.34
CA SER A 4 17.61 18.58 11.04
C SER A 4 16.41 17.72 10.59
N PHE A 5 15.18 18.21 10.89
CA PHE A 5 13.96 17.57 10.42
C PHE A 5 13.97 17.44 8.89
N PRO A 6 13.67 16.24 8.34
CA PRO A 6 13.80 15.98 6.92
C PRO A 6 12.72 16.70 6.09
N GLU A 7 13.14 17.29 4.98
CA GLU A 7 12.19 17.81 3.98
C GLU A 7 11.51 16.67 3.18
N TRP A 8 12.24 15.60 2.95
CA TRP A 8 11.79 14.41 2.26
C TRP A 8 12.46 13.15 2.82
N VAL A 9 11.74 12.05 2.77
CA VAL A 9 12.24 10.71 3.04
C VAL A 9 11.78 9.81 1.91
N GLU A 10 12.71 9.12 1.25
CA GLU A 10 12.34 8.17 0.19
C GLU A 10 11.65 6.96 0.81
N PRO A 11 10.41 6.62 0.39
CA PRO A 11 9.67 5.53 0.99
C PRO A 11 10.23 4.16 0.60
N MET A 12 10.36 3.29 1.60
CA MET A 12 10.71 1.88 1.38
C MET A 12 9.62 1.18 0.57
N ALA A 13 10.03 0.45 -0.47
CA ALA A 13 9.11 -0.27 -1.35
C ALA A 13 9.27 -1.78 -1.21
N ALA A 14 8.15 -2.51 -1.15
CA ALA A 14 8.14 -3.97 -1.10
C ALA A 14 8.48 -4.60 -2.45
N THR A 15 9.19 -5.73 -2.40
CA THR A 15 9.49 -6.58 -3.55
C THR A 15 8.35 -7.58 -3.76
N LEU A 16 7.96 -7.84 -5.01
CA LEU A 16 6.99 -8.88 -5.34
C LEU A 16 7.60 -10.25 -5.11
N THR A 17 6.84 -11.15 -4.50
CA THR A 17 7.18 -12.57 -4.38
C THR A 17 5.98 -13.44 -4.74
N GLN A 18 6.26 -14.59 -5.35
CA GLN A 18 5.27 -15.66 -5.58
C GLN A 18 5.32 -16.71 -4.46
N GLU A 19 6.38 -16.70 -3.67
CA GLU A 19 6.51 -17.62 -2.55
C GLU A 19 5.50 -17.30 -1.47
N ARG A 20 4.92 -18.36 -0.88
CA ARG A 20 4.04 -18.32 0.29
C ARG A 20 4.76 -18.93 1.45
N PHE A 21 5.03 -18.14 2.47
CA PHE A 21 5.78 -18.55 3.65
C PHE A 21 5.26 -17.84 4.89
N THR A 22 5.56 -18.40 6.04
CA THR A 22 5.44 -17.77 7.36
C THR A 22 6.70 -18.05 8.16
N GLY A 23 6.94 -17.30 9.22
CA GLY A 23 8.07 -17.48 10.09
C GLY A 23 8.08 -16.43 11.20
N PRO A 24 8.69 -16.74 12.35
CA PRO A 24 8.69 -15.86 13.52
C PRO A 24 9.46 -14.55 13.26
N GLU A 25 10.36 -14.54 12.29
CA GLU A 25 11.14 -13.36 11.88
C GLU A 25 10.35 -12.37 11.01
N TRP A 26 9.10 -12.71 10.63
CA TRP A 26 8.25 -11.89 9.79
C TRP A 26 6.98 -11.45 10.53
N ILE A 27 6.49 -10.27 10.19
CA ILE A 27 5.12 -9.86 10.44
C ILE A 27 4.38 -9.76 9.12
N PHE A 28 3.09 -10.00 9.16
CA PHE A 28 2.22 -9.91 8.00
C PHE A 28 1.18 -8.83 8.22
N GLU A 29 0.96 -8.01 7.23
CA GLU A 29 -0.03 -6.94 7.23
C GLU A 29 -0.90 -7.06 5.99
N ARG A 30 -2.16 -6.64 6.09
CA ARG A 30 -3.02 -6.50 4.92
C ARG A 30 -2.37 -5.55 3.91
N LYS A 31 -2.27 -5.96 2.65
CA LYS A 31 -1.94 -5.04 1.57
C LYS A 31 -3.16 -4.18 1.27
N LEU A 32 -3.04 -2.91 1.63
CA LEU A 32 -4.07 -1.91 1.36
C LEU A 32 -4.03 -1.49 -0.10
N ASP A 33 -5.19 -1.15 -0.64
CA ASP A 33 -5.38 -0.62 -1.98
C ASP A 33 -5.82 0.83 -1.90
N GLY A 34 -4.87 1.74 -2.05
CA GLY A 34 -5.07 3.17 -1.89
C GLY A 34 -3.93 4.00 -2.47
N ILE A 35 -3.66 5.11 -1.84
CA ILE A 35 -2.55 5.99 -2.19
C ILE A 35 -1.54 6.02 -1.03
N ARG A 36 -0.29 5.65 -1.31
CA ARG A 36 0.81 5.81 -0.34
C ARG A 36 0.94 7.26 0.06
N LEU A 37 0.94 7.51 1.36
CA LEU A 37 1.03 8.82 1.96
C LEU A 37 2.16 8.88 2.99
N LEU A 38 3.02 9.88 2.83
CA LEU A 38 4.00 10.27 3.83
C LEU A 38 3.51 11.55 4.51
N ALA A 39 3.42 11.51 5.82
CA ALA A 39 2.98 12.65 6.61
C ALA A 39 4.14 13.23 7.41
N PHE A 40 4.46 14.48 7.16
CA PHE A 40 5.51 15.23 7.81
C PHE A 40 4.88 16.27 8.75
N LYS A 41 5.06 16.08 10.06
CA LYS A 41 4.62 17.03 11.08
C LYS A 41 5.85 17.71 11.68
N ASN A 42 5.88 19.04 11.68
CA ASN A 42 6.88 19.85 12.36
C ASN A 42 6.17 20.96 13.15
N GLY A 43 6.07 20.81 14.45
CA GLY A 43 5.21 21.66 15.27
C GLY A 43 3.74 21.49 14.88
N LEU A 44 3.10 22.57 14.44
CA LEU A 44 1.73 22.57 13.94
C LEU A 44 1.65 22.39 12.42
N ASP A 45 2.77 22.56 11.71
CA ASP A 45 2.81 22.38 10.27
C ASP A 45 2.73 20.90 9.89
N VAL A 46 1.84 20.58 8.97
CA VAL A 46 1.68 19.22 8.44
C VAL A 46 1.70 19.27 6.92
N ARG A 47 2.63 18.52 6.34
CA ARG A 47 2.69 18.28 4.89
C ARG A 47 2.34 16.82 4.61
N LEU A 48 1.44 16.62 3.67
CA LEU A 48 1.03 15.29 3.21
C LEU A 48 1.51 15.12 1.77
N LEU A 49 2.36 14.15 1.54
CA LEU A 49 2.97 13.91 0.24
C LEU A 49 2.73 12.48 -0.22
N SER A 50 2.39 12.32 -1.50
CA SER A 50 2.37 10.99 -2.11
C SER A 50 3.79 10.46 -2.30
N ARG A 51 3.91 9.18 -2.68
CA ARG A 51 5.18 8.55 -3.05
C ARG A 51 5.98 9.33 -4.11
N ASN A 52 5.29 10.06 -4.97
CA ASN A 52 5.90 10.86 -6.02
C ASN A 52 6.12 12.33 -5.61
N ARG A 53 6.13 12.62 -4.31
CA ARG A 53 6.30 13.96 -3.72
C ARG A 53 5.20 14.96 -4.08
N LEU A 54 4.05 14.49 -4.56
CA LEU A 54 2.92 15.35 -4.89
C LEU A 54 2.12 15.67 -3.63
N PRO A 55 1.83 16.94 -3.33
CA PRO A 55 1.00 17.34 -2.21
C PRO A 55 -0.39 16.71 -2.29
N GLN A 56 -0.88 16.24 -1.14
CA GLN A 56 -2.21 15.66 -0.99
C GLN A 56 -3.09 16.56 -0.12
N ASN A 57 -4.24 16.94 -0.65
CA ASN A 57 -5.20 17.78 0.07
C ASN A 57 -6.17 16.90 0.87
N LEU A 58 -5.80 16.57 2.11
CA LEU A 58 -6.57 15.75 3.05
C LEU A 58 -6.69 16.47 4.40
N PRO A 59 -7.52 17.52 4.51
CA PRO A 59 -7.53 18.42 5.66
C PRO A 59 -7.84 17.72 6.98
N HIS A 60 -8.75 16.74 7.00
CA HIS A 60 -9.07 15.98 8.21
C HIS A 60 -7.90 15.11 8.69
N VAL A 61 -7.13 14.50 7.77
CA VAL A 61 -5.92 13.75 8.08
C VAL A 61 -4.83 14.69 8.62
N ALA A 62 -4.59 15.81 7.94
CA ALA A 62 -3.61 16.80 8.37
C ALA A 62 -3.92 17.34 9.78
N GLN A 63 -5.19 17.67 10.05
CA GLN A 63 -5.62 18.16 11.35
C GLN A 63 -5.44 17.11 12.46
N ALA A 64 -5.74 15.83 12.17
CA ALA A 64 -5.53 14.75 13.13
C ALA A 64 -4.04 14.54 13.44
N ILE A 65 -3.17 14.62 12.44
CA ILE A 65 -1.72 14.53 12.62
C ILE A 65 -1.17 15.72 13.41
N ALA A 66 -1.66 16.95 13.14
CA ALA A 66 -1.26 18.14 13.88
C ALA A 66 -1.53 18.00 15.39
N ARG A 67 -2.57 17.27 15.78
CA ARG A 67 -2.98 17.03 17.18
C ARG A 67 -2.18 15.93 17.90
N LEU A 68 -1.33 15.18 17.20
CA LEU A 68 -0.49 14.18 17.85
C LEU A 68 0.42 14.86 18.88
N PRO A 69 0.56 14.29 20.10
CA PRO A 69 1.30 14.92 21.22
C PRO A 69 2.82 14.70 21.07
N VAL A 70 3.34 14.98 19.88
CA VAL A 70 4.76 14.93 19.54
C VAL A 70 5.12 16.22 18.84
N ARG A 71 6.36 16.69 19.02
CA ARG A 71 6.83 17.92 18.39
C ARG A 71 6.93 17.76 16.89
N ASP A 72 7.63 16.73 16.47
CA ASP A 72 7.86 16.45 15.05
C ASP A 72 7.87 14.93 14.79
N THR A 73 7.31 14.52 13.65
CA THR A 73 7.27 13.11 13.22
C THR A 73 7.13 12.99 11.72
N VAL A 74 7.65 11.89 11.17
CA VAL A 74 7.40 11.45 9.80
C VAL A 74 6.76 10.07 9.84
N LEU A 75 5.54 9.97 9.36
CA LEU A 75 4.75 8.73 9.30
C LEU A 75 4.63 8.24 7.88
N ASP A 76 4.62 6.93 7.73
CA ASP A 76 4.43 6.23 6.46
C ASP A 76 3.18 5.38 6.51
N GLY A 77 2.34 5.48 5.49
CA GLY A 77 1.07 4.80 5.48
C GLY A 77 0.39 4.78 4.12
N GLU A 78 -0.84 4.31 4.12
CA GLU A 78 -1.70 4.26 2.94
C GLU A 78 -3.02 4.95 3.25
N VAL A 79 -3.49 5.80 2.35
CA VAL A 79 -4.82 6.40 2.44
C VAL A 79 -5.79 5.58 1.61
N THR A 80 -6.89 5.21 2.23
CA THR A 80 -8.00 4.54 1.54
C THR A 80 -9.29 5.34 1.67
N TRP A 81 -10.19 5.15 0.71
CA TRP A 81 -11.51 5.73 0.68
C TRP A 81 -12.54 4.62 0.80
N GLY A 82 -13.42 4.71 1.76
CA GLY A 82 -14.50 3.75 1.95
C GLY A 82 -15.72 4.37 2.63
N ARG A 83 -16.92 4.06 2.14
CA ARG A 83 -18.21 4.54 2.68
C ARG A 83 -18.25 6.05 2.92
N GLY A 84 -17.62 6.83 2.03
CA GLY A 84 -17.56 8.30 2.14
C GLY A 84 -16.56 8.83 3.17
N GLN A 85 -15.74 7.96 3.76
CA GLN A 85 -14.70 8.35 4.74
C GLN A 85 -13.30 8.10 4.18
N VAL A 86 -12.38 9.00 4.57
CA VAL A 86 -10.95 8.87 4.32
C VAL A 86 -10.31 8.29 5.57
N THR A 87 -9.49 7.24 5.41
CA THR A 87 -8.70 6.68 6.51
C THR A 87 -7.23 6.63 6.12
N TYR A 88 -6.37 7.17 6.98
CA TYR A 88 -4.92 7.06 6.85
C TYR A 88 -4.42 5.92 7.73
N HIS A 89 -4.06 4.82 7.09
CA HIS A 89 -3.52 3.62 7.72
C HIS A 89 -2.02 3.75 7.85
N VAL A 90 -1.55 4.02 9.06
CA VAL A 90 -0.13 4.20 9.36
C VAL A 90 0.51 2.84 9.67
N PHE A 91 1.58 2.49 8.99
CA PHE A 91 2.25 1.20 9.17
C PHE A 91 3.75 1.33 9.49
N ASP A 92 4.34 2.53 9.43
CA ASP A 92 5.72 2.77 9.87
C ASP A 92 5.92 4.22 10.32
N ILE A 93 7.00 4.45 11.08
CA ILE A 93 7.46 5.75 11.54
C ILE A 93 8.95 5.88 11.23
N MET A 94 9.34 7.03 10.69
CA MET A 94 10.71 7.28 10.23
C MET A 94 11.43 8.35 11.06
N TRP A 95 10.66 9.21 11.71
CA TRP A 95 11.18 10.31 12.53
C TRP A 95 10.27 10.54 13.73
N LEU A 96 10.87 10.79 14.89
CA LEU A 96 10.13 11.08 16.12
C LEU A 96 10.94 12.01 17.04
N ASP A 97 10.38 13.18 17.36
CA ASP A 97 10.90 14.16 18.33
C ASP A 97 12.41 14.44 18.20
N GLY A 98 12.82 14.84 16.98
CA GLY A 98 14.19 15.21 16.68
C GLY A 98 15.14 14.04 16.41
N ARG A 99 14.61 12.83 16.28
CA ARG A 99 15.39 11.61 16.05
C ARG A 99 14.99 10.92 14.77
N ASP A 100 15.98 10.59 13.96
CA ASP A 100 15.83 9.62 12.87
C ASP A 100 15.74 8.20 13.48
N VAL A 101 14.64 7.51 13.23
CA VAL A 101 14.39 6.16 13.74
C VAL A 101 14.47 5.10 12.63
N THR A 102 14.84 5.47 11.41
CA THR A 102 14.92 4.56 10.26
C THR A 102 15.94 3.44 10.45
N LEU A 103 16.98 3.67 11.25
CA LEU A 103 18.01 2.68 11.56
C LEU A 103 17.59 1.66 12.64
N LEU A 104 16.47 1.89 13.32
CA LEU A 104 15.94 0.92 14.29
C LEU A 104 15.31 -0.27 13.57
N PRO A 105 15.33 -1.46 14.20
CA PRO A 105 14.54 -2.60 13.75
C PRO A 105 13.05 -2.25 13.61
N LEU A 106 12.35 -2.92 12.68
CA LEU A 106 10.91 -2.69 12.46
C LEU A 106 10.08 -2.85 13.74
N ASP A 107 10.39 -3.86 14.58
CA ASP A 107 9.65 -4.09 15.82
C ASP A 107 9.76 -2.89 16.79
N GLU A 108 10.93 -2.23 16.85
CA GLU A 108 11.13 -1.03 17.65
C GLU A 108 10.38 0.17 17.07
N ARG A 109 10.43 0.37 15.75
CA ARG A 109 9.67 1.44 15.09
C ARG A 109 8.16 1.25 15.30
N ARG A 110 7.68 0.01 15.20
CA ARG A 110 6.27 -0.32 15.50
C ARG A 110 5.90 -0.08 16.96
N ALA A 111 6.82 -0.32 17.89
CA ALA A 111 6.61 0.00 19.29
C ALA A 111 6.45 1.52 19.52
N LEU A 112 7.29 2.33 18.87
CA LEU A 112 7.16 3.79 18.88
C LEU A 112 5.82 4.23 18.27
N LEU A 113 5.42 3.65 17.14
CA LEU A 113 4.15 3.96 16.48
C LEU A 113 2.95 3.62 17.36
N ARG A 114 2.96 2.47 18.05
CA ARG A 114 1.90 2.10 19.01
C ARG A 114 1.79 3.04 20.20
N GLY A 115 2.88 3.74 20.54
CA GLY A 115 2.87 4.77 21.57
C GLY A 115 2.14 6.05 21.16
N LEU A 116 1.85 6.24 19.88
CA LEU A 116 1.10 7.40 19.40
C LEU A 116 -0.41 7.16 19.55
N PRO A 117 -1.18 8.13 20.08
CA PRO A 117 -2.63 8.01 20.22
C PRO A 117 -3.34 8.25 18.87
N LEU A 118 -3.17 7.33 17.94
CA LEU A 118 -3.82 7.42 16.64
C LEU A 118 -5.34 7.25 16.81
N ARG A 119 -6.10 8.21 16.31
CA ARG A 119 -7.57 8.21 16.32
C ARG A 119 -8.09 8.59 14.94
N SER A 120 -9.27 8.10 14.59
CA SER A 120 -9.92 8.43 13.31
C SER A 120 -9.73 9.90 12.94
N PRO A 121 -9.32 10.18 11.71
CA PRO A 121 -9.14 9.30 10.55
C PRO A 121 -7.79 8.54 10.50
N LEU A 122 -6.96 8.60 11.54
CA LEU A 122 -5.69 7.87 11.64
C LEU A 122 -5.91 6.49 12.27
N GLN A 123 -5.32 5.47 11.69
CA GLN A 123 -5.39 4.09 12.20
C GLN A 123 -4.04 3.40 12.04
N SER A 124 -3.58 2.68 13.07
CA SER A 124 -2.42 1.79 12.95
C SER A 124 -2.78 0.55 12.15
N VAL A 125 -1.86 0.08 11.32
CA VAL A 125 -2.01 -1.20 10.64
C VAL A 125 -1.62 -2.32 11.59
N GLU A 126 -2.57 -3.23 11.83
CA GLU A 126 -2.36 -4.39 12.69
C GLU A 126 -1.65 -5.53 11.97
N SER A 127 -0.89 -6.31 12.76
CA SER A 127 -0.31 -7.55 12.27
C SER A 127 -1.37 -8.65 12.18
N LEU A 128 -1.30 -9.43 11.13
CA LEU A 128 -2.09 -10.64 10.97
C LEU A 128 -1.42 -11.78 11.76
N ASN A 129 -2.21 -12.52 12.52
CA ASN A 129 -1.76 -13.67 13.31
C ASN A 129 -2.20 -15.00 12.68
N ASP A 130 -2.53 -14.98 11.41
CA ASP A 130 -3.00 -16.13 10.66
C ASP A 130 -1.82 -17.05 10.29
N GLU A 131 -2.01 -18.37 10.35
CA GLU A 131 -1.02 -19.33 9.87
C GLU A 131 -0.74 -19.19 8.37
N LYS A 132 -1.77 -18.77 7.61
CA LYS A 132 -1.69 -18.54 6.16
C LYS A 132 -2.38 -17.23 5.79
N PRO A 133 -1.74 -16.09 6.05
CA PRO A 133 -2.38 -14.78 5.87
C PRO A 133 -2.81 -14.49 4.42
N TRP A 134 -2.21 -15.14 3.42
CA TRP A 134 -2.63 -15.03 2.01
C TRP A 134 -3.97 -15.74 1.72
N GLU A 135 -4.31 -16.82 2.43
CA GLU A 135 -5.61 -17.51 2.29
C GLU A 135 -6.71 -16.59 2.82
N ARG A 136 -6.49 -15.96 3.98
CA ARG A 136 -7.40 -14.94 4.51
C ARG A 136 -7.54 -13.77 3.54
N ALA A 137 -6.42 -13.27 3.01
CA ALA A 137 -6.47 -12.17 2.05
C ALA A 137 -7.31 -12.53 0.81
N SER A 138 -7.20 -13.76 0.33
CA SER A 138 -8.00 -14.25 -0.80
C SER A 138 -9.50 -14.35 -0.44
N SER A 139 -9.84 -14.93 0.72
CA SER A 139 -11.22 -15.09 1.16
C SER A 139 -11.95 -13.78 1.46
N GLU A 140 -11.20 -12.76 1.93
CA GLU A 140 -11.73 -11.43 2.23
C GLU A 140 -11.63 -10.45 1.05
N GLY A 141 -11.15 -10.91 -0.12
CA GLY A 141 -11.03 -10.09 -1.33
C GLY A 141 -10.00 -8.95 -1.20
N TRP A 142 -8.93 -9.13 -0.41
CA TRP A 142 -7.86 -8.16 -0.29
C TRP A 142 -6.92 -8.23 -1.51
N GLU A 143 -6.20 -7.15 -1.80
CA GLU A 143 -5.17 -7.16 -2.85
C GLU A 143 -4.02 -8.14 -2.54
N GLY A 144 -3.84 -8.51 -1.27
CA GLY A 144 -2.82 -9.42 -0.80
C GLY A 144 -2.33 -9.08 0.61
N VAL A 145 -1.12 -9.53 0.92
CA VAL A 145 -0.44 -9.25 2.18
C VAL A 145 0.97 -8.70 1.96
N ILE A 146 1.45 -7.94 2.92
CA ILE A 146 2.83 -7.48 3.00
C ILE A 146 3.51 -8.24 4.14
N ALA A 147 4.55 -9.00 3.83
CA ALA A 147 5.45 -9.58 4.81
C ALA A 147 6.60 -8.59 5.07
N LYS A 148 6.88 -8.30 6.34
CA LYS A 148 7.96 -7.39 6.75
C LYS A 148 8.88 -8.08 7.75
N ARG A 149 10.20 -8.02 7.54
CA ARG A 149 11.18 -8.56 8.49
C ARG A 149 11.22 -7.72 9.76
N ARG A 150 11.11 -8.38 10.92
CA ARG A 150 11.04 -7.75 12.24
C ARG A 150 12.31 -6.98 12.60
N ASP A 151 13.48 -7.50 12.22
CA ASP A 151 14.80 -6.96 12.50
C ASP A 151 15.29 -5.95 11.45
N SER A 152 14.47 -5.66 10.41
CA SER A 152 14.89 -4.80 9.32
C SER A 152 14.85 -3.32 9.67
N GLN A 153 15.86 -2.60 9.21
CA GLN A 153 15.84 -1.15 9.14
C GLN A 153 14.87 -0.67 8.05
N TYR A 154 14.52 0.61 8.10
CA TYR A 154 13.77 1.25 7.02
C TYR A 154 14.73 1.66 5.89
N GLU A 155 14.71 0.91 4.79
CA GLU A 155 15.58 1.19 3.65
C GLU A 155 14.90 2.16 2.68
N HIS A 156 15.60 3.21 2.30
CA HIS A 156 15.09 4.25 1.40
C HIS A 156 15.07 3.81 -0.08
N ARG A 157 14.61 2.60 -0.33
CA ARG A 157 14.59 1.96 -1.65
C ARG A 157 13.64 0.76 -1.68
N ARG A 158 13.55 0.09 -2.82
CA ARG A 158 12.94 -1.24 -2.90
C ARG A 158 13.81 -2.24 -2.13
N SER A 159 13.16 -3.01 -1.24
CA SER A 159 13.86 -3.95 -0.38
C SER A 159 13.20 -5.33 -0.38
N LYS A 160 14.03 -6.36 -0.18
CA LYS A 160 13.58 -7.74 0.08
C LYS A 160 13.17 -7.97 1.53
N HIS A 161 13.42 -7.02 2.42
CA HIS A 161 12.92 -7.07 3.81
C HIS A 161 11.43 -6.74 3.91
N TRP A 162 10.84 -6.19 2.84
CA TRP A 162 9.41 -6.09 2.65
C TRP A 162 9.02 -6.85 1.38
N LEU A 163 8.14 -7.83 1.53
CA LEU A 163 7.69 -8.67 0.42
C LEU A 163 6.19 -8.54 0.26
N LYS A 164 5.73 -8.30 -0.95
CA LYS A 164 4.31 -8.28 -1.27
C LYS A 164 3.90 -9.59 -1.93
N MET A 165 2.96 -10.27 -1.29
CA MET A 165 2.27 -11.45 -1.79
C MET A 165 0.91 -10.99 -2.31
N LYS A 166 0.75 -10.89 -3.61
CA LYS A 166 -0.54 -10.53 -4.20
C LYS A 166 -1.47 -11.72 -4.22
N CYS A 167 -2.75 -11.48 -3.91
CA CYS A 167 -3.81 -12.41 -4.26
C CYS A 167 -4.11 -12.20 -5.75
N GLU A 168 -4.03 -13.27 -6.52
CA GLU A 168 -4.51 -13.23 -7.89
C GLU A 168 -6.04 -13.25 -7.83
N ALA A 169 -6.66 -12.14 -8.17
CA ALA A 169 -8.07 -12.16 -8.52
C ALA A 169 -8.15 -12.82 -9.90
N ALA A 170 -8.25 -14.14 -9.92
CA ALA A 170 -8.55 -14.87 -11.13
C ALA A 170 -10.07 -14.88 -11.30
N GLN A 171 -10.57 -14.23 -12.34
CA GLN A 171 -11.93 -14.36 -12.82
C GLN A 171 -11.86 -14.93 -14.22
N GLU A 172 -12.60 -16.00 -14.47
CA GLU A 172 -12.77 -16.53 -15.81
C GLU A 172 -13.69 -15.60 -16.59
N PHE A 173 -13.22 -15.21 -17.76
CA PHE A 173 -14.01 -14.45 -18.70
C PHE A 173 -14.23 -15.25 -19.97
N VAL A 174 -15.42 -15.13 -20.52
CA VAL A 174 -15.73 -15.64 -21.85
C VAL A 174 -15.37 -14.60 -22.89
N ILE A 175 -14.68 -15.00 -23.95
CA ILE A 175 -14.42 -14.15 -25.11
C ILE A 175 -15.71 -14.05 -25.90
N GLY A 176 -16.39 -12.92 -25.85
CA GLY A 176 -17.62 -12.64 -26.59
C GLY A 176 -17.38 -12.10 -28.01
N GLY A 177 -16.14 -11.72 -28.33
CA GLY A 177 -15.80 -11.20 -29.65
C GLY A 177 -14.42 -10.54 -29.68
N PHE A 178 -14.12 -9.90 -30.79
CA PHE A 178 -12.88 -9.14 -30.98
C PHE A 178 -13.15 -7.89 -31.83
N THR A 179 -12.24 -6.93 -31.80
CA THR A 179 -12.26 -5.76 -32.67
C THR A 179 -11.16 -5.85 -33.72
N ASP A 180 -11.37 -5.18 -34.83
CA ASP A 180 -10.34 -5.02 -35.85
C ASP A 180 -9.18 -4.18 -35.30
N PRO A 181 -7.94 -4.42 -35.76
CA PRO A 181 -6.80 -3.62 -35.41
C PRO A 181 -6.94 -2.19 -35.95
N GLN A 182 -6.45 -1.19 -35.20
CA GLN A 182 -6.38 0.18 -35.69
C GLN A 182 -5.02 0.48 -36.27
N GLY A 183 -5.00 1.23 -37.40
CA GLY A 183 -3.78 1.65 -38.10
C GLY A 183 -3.15 0.51 -38.90
N SER A 184 -1.81 0.42 -38.85
CA SER A 184 -1.02 -0.57 -39.58
C SER A 184 -0.84 -1.92 -38.88
N ARG A 185 -1.56 -2.18 -37.78
CA ARG A 185 -1.46 -3.44 -37.04
C ARG A 185 -2.15 -4.58 -37.78
N ILE A 186 -1.52 -5.77 -37.76
CA ILE A 186 -2.05 -6.99 -38.36
C ILE A 186 -2.52 -7.88 -37.19
N GLY A 187 -3.67 -8.55 -37.34
CA GLY A 187 -4.22 -9.47 -36.35
C GLY A 187 -5.43 -8.92 -35.61
N LEU A 188 -5.50 -9.11 -34.29
CA LEU A 188 -6.60 -8.66 -33.45
C LEU A 188 -6.32 -7.27 -32.87
N GLY A 189 -7.33 -6.42 -32.83
CA GLY A 189 -7.25 -5.13 -32.13
C GLY A 189 -7.40 -5.29 -30.63
N ALA A 190 -8.48 -5.90 -30.18
CA ALA A 190 -8.76 -6.21 -28.79
C ALA A 190 -9.74 -7.38 -28.69
N LEU A 191 -9.63 -8.17 -27.60
CA LEU A 191 -10.65 -9.14 -27.21
C LEU A 191 -11.74 -8.42 -26.41
N LEU A 192 -12.99 -8.72 -26.70
CA LEU A 192 -14.15 -8.32 -25.91
C LEU A 192 -14.45 -9.46 -24.95
N VAL A 193 -14.39 -9.16 -23.65
CA VAL A 193 -14.57 -10.17 -22.62
C VAL A 193 -15.78 -9.87 -21.76
N GLY A 194 -16.44 -10.91 -21.31
CA GLY A 194 -17.61 -10.84 -20.44
C GLY A 194 -17.74 -12.09 -19.58
N TYR A 195 -18.77 -12.13 -18.78
CA TYR A 195 -19.13 -13.28 -17.95
C TYR A 195 -20.64 -13.50 -18.00
N PHE A 196 -21.08 -14.70 -17.62
CA PHE A 196 -22.49 -15.00 -17.48
C PHE A 196 -22.97 -14.72 -16.05
N ASP A 197 -24.09 -13.98 -15.94
CA ASP A 197 -24.89 -13.85 -14.72
C ASP A 197 -26.23 -14.54 -14.98
N GLY A 198 -26.35 -15.79 -14.53
CA GLY A 198 -27.43 -16.67 -14.96
C GLY A 198 -27.33 -16.98 -16.45
N GLU A 199 -28.38 -16.63 -17.24
CA GLU A 199 -28.40 -16.78 -18.69
C GLU A 199 -27.92 -15.54 -19.46
N ASP A 200 -27.73 -14.42 -18.77
CA ASP A 200 -27.33 -13.14 -19.37
C ASP A 200 -25.81 -13.03 -19.51
N PHE A 201 -25.35 -12.69 -20.73
CA PHE A 201 -23.95 -12.40 -20.98
C PHE A 201 -23.66 -10.93 -20.70
N ILE A 202 -22.88 -10.66 -19.66
CA ILE A 202 -22.53 -9.31 -19.20
C ILE A 202 -21.16 -8.94 -19.76
N PHE A 203 -21.09 -7.82 -20.49
CA PHE A 203 -19.84 -7.29 -21.01
C PHE A 203 -18.98 -6.73 -19.86
N ALA A 204 -17.75 -7.25 -19.69
CA ALA A 204 -16.82 -6.83 -18.64
C ALA A 204 -15.77 -5.82 -19.12
N GLY A 205 -15.35 -5.90 -20.39
CA GLY A 205 -14.35 -4.97 -20.89
C GLY A 205 -13.64 -5.41 -22.16
N LYS A 206 -12.57 -4.66 -22.50
CA LYS A 206 -11.69 -4.92 -23.65
C LYS A 206 -10.28 -5.21 -23.18
N VAL A 207 -9.68 -6.28 -23.71
CA VAL A 207 -8.27 -6.63 -23.50
C VAL A 207 -7.55 -6.40 -24.81
N GLY A 208 -6.74 -5.33 -24.92
CA GLY A 208 -6.24 -4.82 -26.20
C GLY A 208 -4.74 -4.61 -26.31
N THR A 209 -3.90 -5.19 -25.43
CA THR A 209 -2.45 -5.03 -25.49
C THR A 209 -1.74 -6.37 -25.51
N GLY A 210 -0.65 -6.48 -26.31
CA GLY A 210 0.23 -7.65 -26.31
C GLY A 210 -0.09 -8.72 -27.37
N PHE A 211 -0.92 -8.41 -28.35
CA PHE A 211 -1.12 -9.28 -29.51
C PHE A 211 -0.12 -8.87 -30.61
N ASP A 212 1.06 -9.45 -30.55
CA ASP A 212 2.08 -9.31 -31.59
C ASP A 212 2.11 -10.55 -32.47
N THR A 213 2.34 -10.33 -33.77
CA THR A 213 2.65 -11.43 -34.69
C THR A 213 4.08 -11.92 -34.39
N LYS A 214 4.22 -12.96 -33.59
CA LYS A 214 5.39 -13.82 -33.54
C LYS A 214 5.03 -15.20 -34.02
#